data_f5a4d34f470cda1efc9ddb5b9e018c94
#
_entry.id   f5a4d34f470cda1efc9ddb5b9e018c94
#
_cell.length_a   1.000
_cell.length_b   1.000
_cell.length_c   1.000
_cell.angle_alpha   90.00
_cell.angle_beta   90.00
_cell.angle_gamma   90.00
#
_symmetry.space_group_name_H-M   'P 1'
#
loop_
_entity.id
_entity.type
_entity.pdbx_description
1 polymer ?
#
loop_
_entity_poly.entity_id
_entity_poly.type
_entity_poly.pdbx_seq_one_letter_code
_entity_poly.pdbx_strand_id
1 'polypeptide(L)'
;MARTFQIIKNRSKFIHVREKGEFIQSKFFNLQLLEDKDLNQVIFVGFIATKKIGNAVKRNKAKRIMRELARKVIVKYGKKNFYYVLIAKNSIFNSKFTNLEIDLKKMI
;
A
#
# COMPACT_ATOMS: atom_id res chain seq x y z
N MET A 1 -10.21 -12.31 16.62
CA MET A 1 -8.95 -11.58 16.79
C MET A 1 -8.79 -10.58 15.67
N ALA A 2 -8.54 -9.33 16.00
CA ALA A 2 -8.35 -8.31 14.97
C ALA A 2 -7.08 -8.55 14.19
N ARG A 3 -7.16 -8.54 12.87
CA ARG A 3 -5.99 -8.62 12.00
C ARG A 3 -5.32 -7.25 11.97
N THR A 4 -4.01 -7.25 11.91
CA THR A 4 -3.22 -6.03 11.81
C THR A 4 -2.15 -6.20 10.74
N PHE A 5 -1.50 -5.10 10.41
CA PHE A 5 -0.32 -5.14 9.54
C PHE A 5 0.80 -4.37 10.20
N GLN A 6 2.02 -4.67 9.78
CA GLN A 6 3.20 -3.93 10.20
C GLN A 6 3.69 -3.04 9.08
N ILE A 7 4.30 -1.91 9.44
CA ILE A 7 4.79 -0.94 8.47
C ILE A 7 6.19 -1.35 7.99
N ILE A 8 6.42 -1.30 6.69
CA ILE A 8 7.76 -1.48 6.13
C ILE A 8 8.55 -0.21 6.44
N LYS A 9 9.69 -0.36 7.12
CA LYS A 9 10.53 0.78 7.54
C LYS A 9 11.86 0.86 6.82
N ASN A 10 12.34 -0.25 6.30
CA ASN A 10 13.68 -0.33 5.70
C ASN A 10 13.61 -0.13 4.19
N ARG A 11 14.48 0.75 3.69
CA ARG A 11 14.59 0.98 2.24
C ARG A 11 14.87 -0.31 1.48
N SER A 12 15.69 -1.20 2.06
CA SER A 12 16.03 -2.47 1.41
C SER A 12 14.79 -3.34 1.17
N LYS A 13 13.81 -3.29 2.07
CA LYS A 13 12.58 -4.06 1.90
C LYS A 13 11.71 -3.48 0.79
N PHE A 14 11.64 -2.16 0.66
CA PHE A 14 10.94 -1.52 -0.46
C PHE A 14 11.55 -1.92 -1.79
N ILE A 15 12.88 -1.93 -1.87
CA ILE A 15 13.60 -2.32 -3.08
C ILE A 15 13.33 -3.80 -3.40
N HIS A 16 13.37 -4.65 -2.39
CA HIS A 16 13.11 -6.09 -2.54
C HIS A 16 11.72 -6.35 -3.14
N VAL A 17 10.70 -5.70 -2.59
CA VAL A 17 9.32 -5.84 -3.09
C VAL A 17 9.22 -5.33 -4.54
N ARG A 18 9.85 -4.19 -4.83
CA ARG A 18 9.84 -3.64 -6.18
C ARG A 18 10.47 -4.58 -7.20
N GLU A 19 11.58 -5.21 -6.83
CA GLU A 19 12.33 -6.05 -7.77
C GLU A 19 11.75 -7.45 -7.94
N LYS A 20 11.20 -8.02 -6.88
CA LYS A 20 10.75 -9.41 -6.86
C LYS A 20 9.24 -9.57 -6.92
N GLY A 21 8.48 -8.54 -6.60
CA GLY A 21 7.04 -8.61 -6.52
C GLY A 21 6.33 -8.33 -7.83
N GLU A 22 5.02 -8.46 -7.78
CA GLU A 22 4.14 -8.08 -8.88
C GLU A 22 3.82 -6.59 -8.79
N PHE A 23 3.56 -5.97 -9.94
CA PHE A 23 3.20 -4.57 -10.03
C PHE A 23 1.84 -4.44 -10.70
N ILE A 24 0.91 -3.78 -10.00
CA ILE A 24 -0.46 -3.58 -10.51
C ILE A 24 -0.74 -2.08 -10.50
N GLN A 25 -1.22 -1.56 -11.62
CA GLN A 25 -1.56 -0.15 -11.75
C GLN A 25 -3.04 0.07 -11.53
N SER A 26 -3.37 1.16 -10.83
CA SER A 26 -4.73 1.65 -10.70
C SER A 26 -4.74 3.11 -11.13
N LYS A 27 -5.93 3.68 -11.25
CA LYS A 27 -6.12 5.09 -11.61
C LYS A 27 -5.58 6.02 -10.53
N PHE A 28 -5.64 5.62 -9.26
CA PHE A 28 -5.38 6.49 -8.11
C PHE A 28 -4.07 6.19 -7.40
N PHE A 29 -3.57 4.98 -7.55
CA PHE A 29 -2.34 4.52 -6.92
C PHE A 29 -1.85 3.27 -7.63
N ASN A 30 -0.60 2.92 -7.38
CA ASN A 30 -0.05 1.65 -7.85
C ASN A 30 0.16 0.74 -6.65
N LEU A 31 0.15 -0.57 -6.88
CA LEU A 31 0.38 -1.57 -5.86
C LEU A 31 1.52 -2.48 -6.28
N GLN A 32 2.45 -2.72 -5.38
CA GLN A 32 3.42 -3.80 -5.50
C GLN A 32 3.11 -4.82 -4.43
N LEU A 33 3.16 -6.10 -4.77
CA LEU A 33 2.90 -7.16 -3.80
C LEU A 33 3.87 -8.30 -3.99
N LEU A 34 4.26 -8.91 -2.89
CA LEU A 34 5.22 -10.01 -2.89
C LEU A 34 4.88 -10.97 -1.77
N GLU A 35 4.73 -12.24 -2.12
CA GLU A 35 4.59 -13.29 -1.12
C GLU A 35 5.97 -13.67 -0.58
N ASP A 36 6.06 -13.81 0.75
CA ASP A 36 7.27 -14.27 1.41
C ASP A 36 6.87 -15.17 2.56
N LYS A 37 7.07 -16.47 2.37
CA LYS A 37 6.64 -17.49 3.35
C LYS A 37 7.38 -17.39 4.68
N ASP A 38 8.50 -16.67 4.72
CA ASP A 38 9.28 -16.48 5.94
C ASP A 38 8.76 -15.35 6.84
N LEU A 39 7.66 -14.69 6.46
CA LEU A 39 7.11 -13.57 7.22
C LEU A 39 6.32 -13.96 8.47
N ASN A 40 6.24 -15.27 8.78
CA ASN A 40 5.64 -15.72 10.01
C ASN A 40 4.18 -15.28 10.17
N GLN A 41 3.41 -15.36 9.09
CA GLN A 41 1.98 -15.03 9.04
C GLN A 41 1.68 -13.53 9.20
N VAL A 42 2.66 -12.68 9.05
CA VAL A 42 2.52 -11.24 9.16
C VAL A 42 2.22 -10.62 7.79
N ILE A 43 1.48 -9.51 7.80
CA ILE A 43 1.30 -8.66 6.63
C ILE A 43 2.15 -7.41 6.84
N PHE A 44 2.99 -7.08 5.87
CA PHE A 44 3.76 -5.84 5.88
C PHE A 44 3.22 -4.90 4.82
N VAL A 45 3.06 -3.63 5.18
CA VAL A 45 2.55 -2.61 4.26
C VAL A 45 3.49 -1.41 4.26
N GLY A 46 3.81 -0.93 3.07
CA GLY A 46 4.60 0.28 2.90
C GLY A 46 3.83 1.32 2.09
N PHE A 47 4.15 2.59 2.34
CA PHE A 47 3.48 3.71 1.68
C PHE A 47 4.52 4.62 1.06
N ILE A 48 4.37 4.89 -0.23
CA ILE A 48 5.29 5.76 -0.96
C ILE A 48 4.51 6.94 -1.55
N ALA A 49 4.98 8.14 -1.24
CA ALA A 49 4.52 9.36 -1.90
C ALA A 49 5.76 10.13 -2.32
N THR A 50 6.03 10.17 -3.63
CA THR A 50 7.22 10.78 -4.18
C THR A 50 7.08 12.29 -4.28
N LYS A 51 8.16 12.97 -4.63
CA LYS A 51 8.15 14.42 -4.85
C LYS A 51 7.16 14.85 -5.94
N LYS A 52 6.80 13.94 -6.85
CA LYS A 52 5.78 14.21 -7.89
C LYS A 52 4.41 14.51 -7.29
N ILE A 53 4.13 14.03 -6.09
CA ILE A 53 2.88 14.30 -5.38
C ILE A 53 2.81 15.76 -4.94
N GLY A 54 3.97 16.35 -4.60
CA GLY A 54 4.05 17.72 -4.14
C GLY A 54 4.95 17.88 -2.94
N ASN A 55 4.66 18.91 -2.14
CA ASN A 55 5.46 19.21 -0.94
C ASN A 55 5.19 18.20 0.18
N ALA A 56 5.89 18.38 1.31
CA ALA A 56 5.79 17.45 2.45
C ALA A 56 4.36 17.33 2.98
N VAL A 57 3.60 18.45 2.99
CA VAL A 57 2.22 18.45 3.48
C VAL A 57 1.35 17.54 2.61
N LYS A 58 1.45 17.68 1.28
CA LYS A 58 0.70 16.83 0.35
C LYS A 58 1.14 15.38 0.43
N ARG A 59 2.44 15.12 0.53
CA ARG A 59 2.94 13.76 0.65
C ARG A 59 2.44 13.08 1.92
N ASN A 60 2.44 13.80 3.04
CA ASN A 60 1.92 13.27 4.29
C ASN A 60 0.42 13.00 4.22
N LYS A 61 -0.32 13.86 3.53
CA LYS A 61 -1.75 13.64 3.30
C LYS A 61 -2.01 12.38 2.49
N ALA A 62 -1.23 12.17 1.42
CA ALA A 62 -1.34 10.96 0.60
C ALA A 62 -1.05 9.70 1.42
N LYS A 63 0.00 9.73 2.24
CA LYS A 63 0.34 8.61 3.11
C LYS A 63 -0.77 8.32 4.12
N ARG A 64 -1.41 9.37 4.65
CA ARG A 64 -2.53 9.20 5.59
C ARG A 64 -3.70 8.50 4.91
N ILE A 65 -4.03 8.92 3.69
CA ILE A 65 -5.09 8.28 2.90
C ILE A 65 -4.77 6.81 2.68
N MET A 66 -3.56 6.50 2.25
CA MET A 66 -3.14 5.13 1.99
C MET A 66 -3.12 4.27 3.25
N ARG A 67 -2.72 4.85 4.39
CA ARG A 67 -2.71 4.14 5.67
C ARG A 67 -4.12 3.78 6.09
N GLU A 68 -5.06 4.70 5.96
CA GLU A 68 -6.46 4.44 6.27
C GLU A 68 -7.05 3.40 5.33
N LEU A 69 -6.68 3.47 4.06
CA LEU A 69 -7.09 2.49 3.06
C LEU A 69 -6.59 1.09 3.41
N ALA A 70 -5.33 1.00 3.84
CA ALA A 70 -4.74 -0.29 4.25
C ALA A 70 -5.48 -0.87 5.46
N ARG A 71 -5.82 -0.03 6.44
CA ARG A 71 -6.56 -0.49 7.62
C ARG A 71 -7.91 -1.08 7.25
N LYS A 72 -8.59 -0.49 6.28
CA LYS A 72 -9.93 -0.95 5.89
C LYS A 72 -9.92 -2.12 4.93
N VAL A 73 -8.94 -2.20 4.06
CA VAL A 73 -8.94 -3.21 3.00
C VAL A 73 -7.91 -4.30 3.24
N ILE A 74 -6.65 -3.93 3.48
CA ILE A 74 -5.58 -4.94 3.61
C ILE A 74 -5.76 -5.76 4.88
N VAL A 75 -6.12 -5.13 5.99
CA VAL A 75 -6.36 -5.86 7.23
C VAL A 75 -7.47 -6.90 7.06
N LYS A 76 -8.50 -6.56 6.30
CA LYS A 76 -9.67 -7.43 6.13
C LYS A 76 -9.48 -8.47 5.03
N TYR A 77 -8.91 -8.07 3.90
CA TYR A 77 -8.84 -8.91 2.69
C TYR A 77 -7.43 -9.30 2.29
N GLY A 78 -6.40 -8.69 2.84
CA GLY A 78 -5.02 -9.01 2.51
C GLY A 78 -4.62 -10.41 2.95
N LYS A 79 -3.64 -10.97 2.28
CA LYS A 79 -3.14 -12.33 2.57
C LYS A 79 -1.97 -12.25 3.52
N LYS A 80 -1.92 -13.20 4.47
CA LYS A 80 -0.77 -13.36 5.36
C LYS A 80 0.46 -13.74 4.56
N ASN A 81 1.63 -13.42 5.08
CA ASN A 81 2.92 -13.68 4.41
C ASN A 81 3.09 -12.87 3.14
N PHE A 82 2.53 -11.64 3.13
CA PHE A 82 2.67 -10.75 1.98
C PHE A 82 3.23 -9.40 2.38
N TYR A 83 4.00 -8.83 1.46
CA TYR A 83 4.33 -7.40 1.44
C TYR A 83 3.37 -6.71 0.47
N TYR A 84 2.81 -5.59 0.89
CA TYR A 84 2.02 -4.72 0.03
C TYR A 84 2.62 -3.32 0.08
N VAL A 85 2.95 -2.75 -1.07
CA VAL A 85 3.45 -1.37 -1.16
C VAL A 85 2.49 -0.55 -1.99
N LEU A 86 1.94 0.50 -1.40
CA LEU A 86 1.04 1.43 -2.06
C LEU A 86 1.83 2.67 -2.47
N ILE A 87 1.70 3.07 -3.74
CA ILE A 87 2.42 4.21 -4.30
C ILE A 87 1.37 5.20 -4.81
N ALA A 88 1.30 6.36 -4.19
CA ALA A 88 0.28 7.36 -4.51
C ALA A 88 0.49 7.98 -5.89
N LYS A 89 -0.62 8.25 -6.57
CA LYS A 89 -0.69 9.13 -7.73
C LYS A 89 -1.39 10.42 -7.33
N ASN A 90 -1.20 11.49 -8.10
CA ASN A 90 -1.84 12.77 -7.83
C ASN A 90 -3.37 12.66 -7.77
N SER A 91 -3.94 11.78 -8.57
CA SER A 91 -5.38 11.55 -8.62
C SER A 91 -5.97 11.01 -7.32
N ILE A 92 -5.13 10.55 -6.38
CA ILE A 92 -5.61 10.03 -5.09
C ILE A 92 -6.40 11.11 -4.31
N PHE A 93 -6.03 12.38 -4.49
CA PHE A 93 -6.69 13.48 -3.79
C PHE A 93 -8.06 13.83 -4.37
N ASN A 94 -8.34 13.40 -5.60
CA ASN A 94 -9.55 13.78 -6.33
C ASN A 94 -10.60 12.68 -6.33
N SER A 95 -10.37 11.61 -5.58
CA SER A 95 -11.27 10.48 -5.57
C SER A 95 -11.95 10.35 -4.22
N LYS A 96 -13.18 9.82 -4.25
CA LYS A 96 -13.86 9.43 -3.02
C LYS A 96 -13.16 8.21 -2.43
N PHE A 97 -13.10 8.18 -1.11
CA PHE A 97 -12.44 7.08 -0.40
C PHE A 97 -13.04 5.72 -0.77
N THR A 98 -14.35 5.66 -0.97
CA THR A 98 -15.01 4.42 -1.36
C THR A 98 -14.51 3.88 -2.69
N ASN A 99 -14.17 4.74 -3.63
CA ASN A 99 -13.61 4.32 -4.92
C ASN A 99 -12.21 3.72 -4.75
N LEU A 100 -11.42 4.28 -3.84
CA LEU A 100 -10.11 3.75 -3.52
C LEU A 100 -10.22 2.35 -2.90
N GLU A 101 -11.18 2.18 -2.01
CA GLU A 101 -11.43 0.88 -1.38
C GLU A 101 -11.79 -0.20 -2.40
N ILE A 102 -12.68 0.13 -3.33
CA ILE A 102 -13.10 -0.79 -4.38
C ILE A 102 -11.90 -1.20 -5.23
N ASP A 103 -11.09 -0.23 -5.64
CA ASP A 103 -9.92 -0.51 -6.47
C ASP A 103 -8.92 -1.41 -5.75
N LEU A 104 -8.57 -1.09 -4.51
CA LEU A 104 -7.60 -1.89 -3.78
C LEU A 104 -8.11 -3.30 -3.54
N LYS A 105 -9.39 -3.45 -3.22
CA LYS A 105 -9.97 -4.77 -3.01
C LYS A 105 -9.87 -5.66 -4.26
N LYS A 106 -9.99 -5.07 -5.44
CA LYS A 106 -9.83 -5.81 -6.70
C LYS A 106 -8.40 -6.23 -6.98
N MET A 107 -7.43 -5.49 -6.43
CA MET A 107 -6.02 -5.71 -6.70
C MET A 107 -5.39 -6.77 -5.81
N ILE A 108 -6.00 -7.08 -4.67
CA ILE A 108 -5.42 -8.02 -3.70
C ILE A 108 -6.17 -9.34 -3.60
#